data_c96bc8f5e75d3828db9f5b4d1c064e4a
#
_entry.id   c96bc8f5e75d3828db9f5b4d1c064e4a
#
_cell.length_a   1.000
_cell.length_b   1.000
_cell.length_c   1.000
_cell.angle_alpha   90.00
_cell.angle_beta   90.00
_cell.angle_gamma   90.00
#
_symmetry.space_group_name_H-M   'P 1'
#
loop_
_entity.id
_entity.type
_entity.pdbx_description
1 polymer ?
#
loop_
_entity_poly.entity_id
_entity_poly.type
_entity_poly.pdbx_seq_one_letter_code
_entity_poly.pdbx_strand_id
1 'polypeptide(L)'
;MRPAGGFTLIELVMVILLLGIMATFASQFIGIGSQIYGDASSREQLMSNARFAMERLNREVRDALPGSERIETLDGSWDDSGPCLRFWPISTSSRYLALNRAQSGSTSTLELVMATPASAANPLNQDANAVKVGDLMVVFPMPTSAAGSLVNGCEYGRCVARVTEVLAPVSGAQTVRYTSGETLAGISPGSRVYFANQQVRYCVEGSTMTRSSAAIGAPVAAGVLMAESLRAGNFYREVSAFNAEGEFGLRLVFEHQGEAVTFNHKLGVFNVP
;
A
#
# COMPACT_ATOMS: atom_id res chain seq x y z
N MET A 1 37.53 -75.70 0.20
CA MET A 1 37.47 -74.74 1.28
C MET A 1 38.52 -73.66 0.99
N ARG A 2 38.07 -72.39 0.78
CA ARG A 2 39.00 -71.27 0.60
C ARG A 2 39.43 -70.80 1.99
N PRO A 3 40.73 -70.59 2.24
CA PRO A 3 41.18 -70.09 3.52
C PRO A 3 40.64 -68.65 3.68
N ALA A 4 39.95 -68.36 4.81
CA ALA A 4 39.59 -67.07 5.20
C ALA A 4 40.85 -66.31 5.64
N GLY A 5 41.32 -65.36 4.83
CA GLY A 5 42.41 -64.47 5.19
C GLY A 5 41.97 -63.56 6.33
N GLY A 6 42.59 -63.62 7.50
CA GLY A 6 42.34 -62.72 8.62
C GLY A 6 42.99 -61.38 8.35
N PHE A 7 42.35 -60.30 8.81
CA PHE A 7 42.88 -58.92 8.76
C PHE A 7 44.18 -58.84 9.61
N THR A 8 45.15 -58.15 9.10
CA THR A 8 46.35 -57.81 9.86
C THR A 8 46.12 -56.61 10.78
N LEU A 9 46.78 -56.56 11.92
CA LEU A 9 46.68 -55.45 12.88
C LEU A 9 47.09 -54.13 12.23
N ILE A 10 48.05 -54.13 11.34
CA ILE A 10 48.53 -52.96 10.61
C ILE A 10 47.45 -52.41 9.65
N GLU A 11 46.72 -53.31 9.00
CA GLU A 11 45.63 -52.94 8.08
C GLU A 11 44.47 -52.27 8.82
N LEU A 12 44.13 -52.75 10.03
CA LEU A 12 43.13 -52.11 10.88
C LEU A 12 43.59 -50.71 11.33
N VAL A 13 44.83 -50.53 11.76
CA VAL A 13 45.40 -49.24 12.18
C VAL A 13 45.39 -48.24 11.02
N MET A 14 45.81 -48.66 9.83
CA MET A 14 45.78 -47.81 8.64
C MET A 14 44.39 -47.35 8.28
N VAL A 15 43.39 -48.23 8.35
CA VAL A 15 41.98 -47.87 8.06
C VAL A 15 41.44 -46.87 9.07
N ILE A 16 41.67 -47.06 10.37
CA ILE A 16 41.20 -46.10 11.38
C ILE A 16 41.87 -44.73 11.22
N LEU A 17 43.16 -44.70 10.88
CA LEU A 17 43.89 -43.48 10.66
C LEU A 17 43.37 -42.69 9.44
N LEU A 18 43.12 -43.39 8.33
CA LEU A 18 42.52 -42.82 7.13
C LEU A 18 41.09 -42.34 7.38
N LEU A 19 40.27 -43.12 8.09
CA LEU A 19 38.90 -42.72 8.46
C LEU A 19 38.91 -41.48 9.39
N GLY A 20 39.87 -41.41 10.33
CA GLY A 20 40.02 -40.22 11.19
C GLY A 20 40.32 -38.94 10.42
N ILE A 21 41.27 -39.05 9.45
CA ILE A 21 41.60 -37.92 8.56
C ILE A 21 40.39 -37.53 7.71
N MET A 22 39.72 -38.50 7.08
CA MET A 22 38.53 -38.22 6.26
C MET A 22 37.38 -37.63 7.06
N ALA A 23 37.17 -38.07 8.31
CA ALA A 23 36.15 -37.56 9.18
C ALA A 23 36.35 -36.09 9.54
N THR A 24 37.61 -35.63 9.75
CA THR A 24 37.89 -34.22 10.01
C THR A 24 37.59 -33.33 8.81
N PHE A 25 37.95 -33.72 7.61
CA PHE A 25 37.62 -33.00 6.39
C PHE A 25 36.11 -33.00 6.11
N ALA A 26 35.42 -34.12 6.30
CA ALA A 26 34.00 -34.24 6.09
C ALA A 26 33.22 -33.32 7.07
N SER A 27 33.63 -33.23 8.34
CA SER A 27 32.96 -32.36 9.32
C SER A 27 33.06 -30.88 8.97
N GLN A 28 34.21 -30.42 8.48
CA GLN A 28 34.39 -29.05 8.02
C GLN A 28 33.50 -28.71 6.80
N PHE A 29 33.46 -29.65 5.83
CA PHE A 29 32.63 -29.49 4.64
C PHE A 29 31.15 -29.43 4.97
N ILE A 30 30.67 -30.29 5.88
CA ILE A 30 29.28 -30.25 6.35
C ILE A 30 28.98 -28.93 7.10
N GLY A 31 29.93 -28.45 7.93
CA GLY A 31 29.79 -27.17 8.65
C GLY A 31 29.61 -25.97 7.70
N ILE A 32 30.49 -25.86 6.70
CA ILE A 32 30.40 -24.79 5.69
C ILE A 32 29.12 -24.92 4.86
N GLY A 33 28.77 -26.14 4.45
CA GLY A 33 27.54 -26.39 3.68
C GLY A 33 26.28 -26.02 4.44
N SER A 34 26.21 -26.30 5.75
CA SER A 34 25.07 -25.92 6.58
C SER A 34 24.97 -24.40 6.81
N GLN A 35 26.10 -23.70 6.93
CA GLN A 35 26.10 -22.24 7.00
C GLN A 35 25.59 -21.60 5.71
N ILE A 36 26.14 -22.02 4.56
CA ILE A 36 25.71 -21.50 3.25
C ILE A 36 24.20 -21.74 3.04
N TYR A 37 23.71 -22.91 3.42
CA TYR A 37 22.28 -23.22 3.32
C TYR A 37 21.44 -22.35 4.26
N GLY A 38 21.88 -22.13 5.50
CA GLY A 38 21.22 -21.25 6.47
C GLY A 38 21.13 -19.81 5.97
N ASP A 39 22.24 -19.26 5.47
CA ASP A 39 22.31 -17.91 4.95
C ASP A 39 21.42 -17.74 3.70
N ALA A 40 21.45 -18.69 2.78
CA ALA A 40 20.60 -18.67 1.59
C ALA A 40 19.11 -18.74 1.94
N SER A 41 18.72 -19.61 2.89
CA SER A 41 17.35 -19.74 3.36
C SER A 41 16.84 -18.46 4.04
N SER A 42 17.67 -17.87 4.90
CA SER A 42 17.36 -16.60 5.59
C SER A 42 17.15 -15.45 4.59
N ARG A 43 18.01 -15.36 3.59
CA ARG A 43 17.90 -14.36 2.52
C ARG A 43 16.63 -14.54 1.68
N GLU A 44 16.27 -15.77 1.35
CA GLU A 44 15.03 -16.05 0.61
C GLU A 44 13.80 -15.65 1.42
N GLN A 45 13.78 -15.93 2.71
CA GLN A 45 12.69 -15.50 3.60
C GLN A 45 12.58 -13.98 3.68
N LEU A 46 13.69 -13.26 3.84
CA LEU A 46 13.70 -11.79 3.80
C LEU A 46 13.15 -11.25 2.48
N MET A 47 13.58 -11.83 1.36
CA MET A 47 13.10 -11.42 0.03
C MET A 47 11.62 -11.69 -0.17
N SER A 48 11.10 -12.81 0.34
CA SER A 48 9.69 -13.15 0.27
C SER A 48 8.82 -12.18 1.08
N ASN A 49 9.21 -11.88 2.31
CA ASN A 49 8.52 -10.92 3.17
C ASN A 49 8.51 -9.51 2.56
N ALA A 50 9.66 -9.09 2.03
CA ALA A 50 9.79 -7.80 1.37
C ALA A 50 8.88 -7.69 0.14
N ARG A 51 8.88 -8.70 -0.72
CA ARG A 51 8.03 -8.73 -1.92
C ARG A 51 6.55 -8.64 -1.57
N PHE A 52 6.09 -9.42 -0.60
CA PHE A 52 4.69 -9.37 -0.17
C PHE A 52 4.26 -7.98 0.28
N ALA A 53 5.06 -7.34 1.16
CA ALA A 53 4.76 -5.99 1.65
C ALA A 53 4.77 -4.95 0.52
N MET A 54 5.76 -5.04 -0.36
CA MET A 54 5.93 -4.13 -1.51
C MET A 54 4.80 -4.27 -2.53
N GLU A 55 4.44 -5.50 -2.91
CA GLU A 55 3.37 -5.76 -3.87
C GLU A 55 2.02 -5.28 -3.36
N ARG A 56 1.74 -5.53 -2.07
CA ARG A 56 0.50 -5.07 -1.46
C ARG A 56 0.43 -3.56 -1.38
N LEU A 57 1.49 -2.93 -0.89
CA LEU A 57 1.59 -1.47 -0.82
C LEU A 57 1.43 -0.84 -2.20
N ASN A 58 2.16 -1.33 -3.20
CA ASN A 58 2.11 -0.82 -4.57
C ASN A 58 0.68 -0.93 -5.16
N ARG A 59 0.01 -2.06 -4.97
CA ARG A 59 -1.37 -2.23 -5.42
C ARG A 59 -2.32 -1.25 -4.76
N GLU A 60 -2.22 -1.08 -3.43
CA GLU A 60 -3.11 -0.18 -2.69
C GLU A 60 -2.85 1.30 -3.03
N VAL A 61 -1.59 1.70 -3.22
CA VAL A 61 -1.23 3.07 -3.64
C VAL A 61 -1.70 3.37 -5.07
N ARG A 62 -1.64 2.40 -5.97
CA ARG A 62 -2.17 2.57 -7.33
C ARG A 62 -3.65 2.90 -7.37
N ASP A 63 -4.42 2.32 -6.44
CA ASP A 63 -5.85 2.53 -6.30
C ASP A 63 -6.18 3.67 -5.31
N ALA A 64 -5.17 4.46 -4.91
CA ALA A 64 -5.37 5.63 -4.07
C ALA A 64 -6.04 6.76 -4.85
N LEU A 65 -6.77 7.57 -4.11
CA LEU A 65 -7.38 8.79 -4.63
C LEU A 65 -6.27 9.83 -4.86
N PRO A 66 -6.12 10.36 -6.08
CA PRO A 66 -5.06 11.31 -6.40
C PRO A 66 -5.05 12.52 -5.46
N GLY A 67 -3.89 12.91 -4.99
CA GLY A 67 -3.72 14.04 -4.06
C GLY A 67 -4.09 13.74 -2.61
N SER A 68 -4.49 12.49 -2.31
CA SER A 68 -4.75 12.08 -0.91
C SER A 68 -3.51 11.57 -0.19
N GLU A 69 -2.45 11.34 -0.92
CA GLU A 69 -1.22 10.76 -0.41
C GLU A 69 -0.43 11.79 0.38
N ARG A 70 0.01 11.39 1.56
CA ARG A 70 0.88 12.21 2.39
C ARG A 70 1.87 11.36 3.16
N ILE A 71 3.09 11.85 3.25
CA ILE A 71 4.13 11.27 4.09
C ILE A 71 3.99 11.88 5.47
N GLU A 72 4.15 11.07 6.48
CA GLU A 72 3.98 11.45 7.88
C GLU A 72 5.11 10.93 8.75
N THR A 73 5.36 11.66 9.81
CA THR A 73 6.10 11.17 10.98
C THR A 73 5.24 10.17 11.78
N LEU A 74 5.80 9.52 12.78
CA LEU A 74 5.06 8.55 13.60
C LEU A 74 3.89 9.19 14.38
N ASP A 75 4.03 10.44 14.80
CA ASP A 75 3.00 11.21 15.48
C ASP A 75 1.87 11.70 14.54
N GLY A 76 2.02 11.49 13.23
CA GLY A 76 1.04 11.88 12.22
C GLY A 76 1.22 13.28 11.66
N SER A 77 2.30 13.98 12.02
CA SER A 77 2.67 15.26 11.42
C SER A 77 3.12 15.06 9.97
N TRP A 78 2.77 15.98 9.10
CA TRP A 78 3.16 15.94 7.70
C TRP A 78 4.64 16.28 7.51
N ASP A 79 5.28 15.58 6.58
CA ASP A 79 6.68 15.82 6.18
C ASP A 79 6.88 15.40 4.71
N ASP A 80 7.96 15.87 4.07
CA ASP A 80 8.38 15.43 2.74
C ASP A 80 9.13 14.09 2.76
N SER A 81 9.54 13.64 3.93
CA SER A 81 10.23 12.39 4.16
C SER A 81 9.92 11.86 5.54
N GLY A 82 9.50 10.61 5.65
CA GLY A 82 9.08 10.05 6.93
C GLY A 82 8.84 8.54 6.90
N PRO A 83 8.66 7.95 8.08
CA PRO A 83 8.44 6.51 8.21
C PRO A 83 7.04 6.05 7.82
N CYS A 84 6.10 6.97 7.62
CA CYS A 84 4.71 6.64 7.32
C CYS A 84 4.24 7.23 5.99
N LEU A 85 3.38 6.47 5.30
CA LEU A 85 2.62 6.91 4.14
C LEU A 85 1.14 6.72 4.43
N ARG A 86 0.34 7.79 4.29
CA ARG A 86 -1.11 7.76 4.41
C ARG A 86 -1.77 8.13 3.08
N PHE A 87 -2.85 7.47 2.73
CA PHE A 87 -3.65 7.76 1.55
C PHE A 87 -5.11 7.30 1.72
N TRP A 88 -5.98 7.72 0.80
CA TRP A 88 -7.38 7.32 0.75
C TRP A 88 -7.60 6.36 -0.42
N PRO A 89 -7.91 5.08 -0.18
CA PRO A 89 -8.32 4.19 -1.24
C PRO A 89 -9.62 4.68 -1.88
N ILE A 90 -9.70 4.59 -3.20
CA ILE A 90 -10.95 4.84 -3.93
C ILE A 90 -11.93 3.72 -3.58
N SER A 91 -13.08 4.05 -2.99
CA SER A 91 -14.16 3.09 -2.76
C SER A 91 -14.96 2.84 -4.04
N THR A 92 -15.23 3.90 -4.78
CA THR A 92 -15.84 3.84 -6.11
C THR A 92 -15.48 5.07 -6.93
N SER A 93 -15.59 4.95 -8.24
CA SER A 93 -15.41 6.07 -9.15
C SER A 93 -16.47 6.01 -10.24
N SER A 94 -16.88 7.17 -10.74
CA SER A 94 -17.85 7.29 -11.82
C SER A 94 -17.57 8.51 -12.68
N ARG A 95 -18.36 8.64 -13.75
CA ARG A 95 -18.50 9.90 -14.47
C ARG A 95 -19.82 10.55 -14.07
N TYR A 96 -19.84 11.86 -14.04
CA TYR A 96 -21.05 12.62 -13.82
C TYR A 96 -21.60 13.22 -15.11
N LEU A 97 -22.91 13.25 -15.22
CA LEU A 97 -23.65 13.91 -16.29
C LEU A 97 -23.86 15.40 -15.98
N ALA A 98 -24.18 15.68 -14.74
CA ALA A 98 -24.40 17.04 -14.24
C ALA A 98 -23.82 17.19 -12.83
N LEU A 99 -23.14 18.30 -12.60
CA LEU A 99 -22.64 18.71 -11.29
C LEU A 99 -23.19 20.11 -10.98
N ASN A 100 -24.15 20.17 -10.09
CA ASN A 100 -24.65 21.42 -9.55
C ASN A 100 -23.75 21.83 -8.39
N ARG A 101 -22.95 22.88 -8.58
CA ARG A 101 -22.00 23.35 -7.55
C ARG A 101 -22.75 24.07 -6.43
N ALA A 102 -22.71 23.50 -5.26
CA ALA A 102 -23.27 24.10 -4.06
C ALA A 102 -22.49 25.36 -3.67
N GLN A 103 -23.18 26.34 -3.11
CA GLN A 103 -22.54 27.35 -2.27
C GLN A 103 -22.14 26.70 -0.93
N SER A 104 -21.17 27.34 -0.26
CA SER A 104 -20.70 26.88 1.05
C SER A 104 -21.85 26.55 2.01
N GLY A 105 -21.81 25.35 2.56
CA GLY A 105 -22.79 24.87 3.53
C GLY A 105 -24.18 24.50 2.96
N SER A 106 -24.42 24.68 1.67
CA SER A 106 -25.69 24.27 1.04
C SER A 106 -25.65 22.87 0.48
N THR A 107 -26.81 22.24 0.35
CA THR A 107 -26.96 20.93 -0.31
C THR A 107 -27.07 21.13 -1.82
N SER A 108 -26.36 20.32 -2.56
CA SER A 108 -26.44 20.30 -4.02
C SER A 108 -26.49 18.86 -4.57
N THR A 109 -26.57 18.74 -5.87
CA THR A 109 -26.80 17.46 -6.55
C THR A 109 -25.67 17.14 -7.53
N LEU A 110 -25.34 15.87 -7.60
CA LEU A 110 -24.47 15.27 -8.59
C LEU A 110 -25.25 14.14 -9.27
N GLU A 111 -25.31 14.16 -10.59
CA GLU A 111 -25.93 13.11 -11.38
C GLU A 111 -24.83 12.21 -11.95
N LEU A 112 -24.82 10.95 -11.52
CA LEU A 112 -23.80 9.94 -11.87
C LEU A 112 -24.27 9.08 -13.01
N VAL A 113 -23.34 8.72 -13.91
CA VAL A 113 -23.55 7.64 -14.87
C VAL A 113 -23.44 6.31 -14.15
N MET A 114 -24.48 5.51 -14.18
CA MET A 114 -24.41 4.15 -13.65
C MET A 114 -23.80 3.20 -14.70
N ALA A 115 -22.75 2.51 -14.31
CA ALA A 115 -22.11 1.50 -15.15
C ALA A 115 -23.02 0.27 -15.35
N THR A 116 -23.88 -0.03 -14.38
CA THR A 116 -24.83 -1.14 -14.44
C THR A 116 -26.17 -0.65 -13.88
N PRO A 117 -27.24 -0.60 -14.69
CA PRO A 117 -28.55 -0.26 -14.16
C PRO A 117 -28.98 -1.31 -13.14
N ALA A 118 -29.62 -0.89 -12.06
CA ALA A 118 -30.27 -1.81 -11.14
C ALA A 118 -31.22 -2.71 -11.92
N SER A 119 -30.95 -4.01 -11.95
CA SER A 119 -31.85 -4.99 -12.56
C SER A 119 -32.83 -5.47 -11.51
N ALA A 120 -33.99 -5.99 -11.99
CA ALA A 120 -34.96 -6.64 -11.11
C ALA A 120 -34.36 -7.83 -10.34
N ALA A 121 -33.26 -8.40 -10.82
CA ALA A 121 -32.51 -9.47 -10.17
C ALA A 121 -31.52 -8.96 -9.07
N ASN A 122 -31.19 -7.67 -9.07
CA ASN A 122 -30.32 -7.04 -8.03
C ASN A 122 -30.88 -5.65 -7.68
N PRO A 123 -32.03 -5.60 -6.98
CA PRO A 123 -32.74 -4.35 -6.69
C PRO A 123 -31.98 -3.44 -5.73
N LEU A 124 -30.97 -3.95 -5.08
CA LEU A 124 -30.20 -3.24 -4.10
C LEU A 124 -28.76 -3.22 -4.56
N ASN A 125 -28.36 -2.65 -5.61
CA ASN A 125 -26.95 -2.60 -5.99
C ASN A 125 -26.04 -2.46 -4.73
N GLN A 126 -25.99 -3.56 -3.94
CA GLN A 126 -25.24 -3.71 -2.69
C GLN A 126 -23.78 -4.03 -2.99
N ASP A 127 -23.33 -3.70 -4.21
CA ASP A 127 -21.94 -3.80 -4.55
C ASP A 127 -21.14 -3.05 -3.50
N ALA A 128 -20.09 -3.69 -3.02
CA ALA A 128 -19.15 -3.09 -2.08
C ALA A 128 -18.63 -1.71 -2.59
N ASN A 129 -18.77 -1.47 -3.88
CA ASN A 129 -18.35 -0.29 -4.61
C ASN A 129 -19.50 0.73 -4.86
N ALA A 130 -20.66 0.57 -4.28
CA ALA A 130 -21.73 1.57 -4.40
C ALA A 130 -21.42 2.82 -3.58
N VAL A 131 -21.83 3.99 -4.07
CA VAL A 131 -21.77 5.25 -3.31
C VAL A 131 -22.68 5.15 -2.09
N LYS A 132 -22.16 5.54 -0.93
CA LYS A 132 -22.89 5.48 0.34
C LYS A 132 -23.01 6.87 0.97
N VAL A 133 -24.06 7.03 1.76
CA VAL A 133 -24.20 8.21 2.61
C VAL A 133 -23.03 8.29 3.57
N GLY A 134 -22.40 9.45 3.67
CA GLY A 134 -21.20 9.68 4.48
C GLY A 134 -19.89 9.57 3.72
N ASP A 135 -19.88 8.99 2.52
CA ASP A 135 -18.69 8.98 1.66
C ASP A 135 -18.21 10.39 1.37
N LEU A 136 -16.91 10.56 1.25
CA LEU A 136 -16.34 11.79 0.70
C LEU A 136 -16.29 11.68 -0.82
N MET A 137 -16.93 12.63 -1.45
CA MET A 137 -16.94 12.85 -2.89
C MET A 137 -15.81 13.79 -3.25
N VAL A 138 -14.98 13.43 -4.21
CA VAL A 138 -13.85 14.23 -4.67
C VAL A 138 -13.96 14.46 -6.17
N VAL A 139 -13.97 15.73 -6.55
CA VAL A 139 -14.06 16.17 -7.95
C VAL A 139 -12.82 16.98 -8.29
N PHE A 140 -12.14 16.60 -9.34
CA PHE A 140 -10.96 17.30 -9.85
C PHE A 140 -9.91 17.58 -8.75
N PRO A 141 -9.39 16.55 -8.09
CA PRO A 141 -8.34 16.71 -7.10
C PRO A 141 -7.07 17.20 -7.80
N MET A 142 -6.80 18.49 -7.71
CA MET A 142 -5.53 19.06 -8.14
C MET A 142 -4.58 18.97 -6.97
N PRO A 143 -3.46 18.26 -7.14
CA PRO A 143 -2.45 18.21 -6.09
C PRO A 143 -1.90 19.61 -5.86
N THR A 144 -1.64 19.90 -4.62
CA THR A 144 -1.13 21.20 -4.20
C THR A 144 0.32 21.07 -3.83
N SER A 145 1.11 22.07 -4.15
CA SER A 145 2.55 22.01 -4.13
C SER A 145 3.19 21.85 -2.75
N ALA A 146 2.49 22.05 -1.68
CA ALA A 146 3.17 22.13 -0.39
C ALA A 146 2.56 21.30 0.74
N ALA A 147 1.29 21.08 0.80
CA ALA A 147 0.67 20.46 1.96
C ALA A 147 -0.50 19.57 1.57
N GLY A 148 -0.47 19.09 0.39
CA GLY A 148 -1.48 18.39 -0.34
C GLY A 148 -2.26 17.34 0.39
N SER A 149 -2.93 17.76 1.45
CA SER A 149 -3.85 16.89 2.14
C SER A 149 -5.26 17.25 1.70
N LEU A 150 -5.92 16.37 1.00
CA LEU A 150 -7.37 16.45 0.80
C LEU A 150 -8.15 16.49 2.12
N VAL A 151 -7.48 16.17 3.25
CA VAL A 151 -8.07 16.30 4.60
C VAL A 151 -8.39 17.76 4.92
N ASN A 152 -7.57 18.68 4.46
CA ASN A 152 -7.77 20.13 4.65
C ASN A 152 -8.43 20.80 3.43
N GLY A 153 -8.94 20.00 2.52
CA GLY A 153 -9.40 20.47 1.22
C GLY A 153 -8.25 20.55 0.21
N CYS A 154 -8.56 20.56 -1.07
CA CYS A 154 -7.59 20.98 -2.07
C CYS A 154 -7.13 22.38 -1.74
N GLU A 155 -5.91 22.77 -2.10
CA GLU A 155 -5.38 24.13 -1.84
C GLU A 155 -6.29 25.21 -2.40
N TYR A 156 -7.00 24.91 -3.42
CA TYR A 156 -8.09 25.70 -3.91
C TYR A 156 -9.40 25.41 -3.17
N GLY A 157 -9.30 24.69 -2.04
CA GLY A 157 -10.29 24.57 -0.97
C GLY A 157 -11.59 23.91 -1.34
N ARG A 158 -11.68 23.14 -2.43
CA ARG A 158 -13.00 23.09 -3.05
C ARG A 158 -13.21 21.86 -3.91
N CYS A 159 -12.48 20.78 -3.62
CA CYS A 159 -12.65 19.54 -4.39
C CYS A 159 -13.33 18.42 -3.60
N VAL A 160 -13.49 18.57 -2.29
CA VAL A 160 -14.06 17.55 -1.40
C VAL A 160 -15.43 17.96 -0.89
N ALA A 161 -16.38 17.05 -1.00
CA ALA A 161 -17.73 17.21 -0.46
C ALA A 161 -18.16 15.92 0.25
N ARG A 162 -19.19 15.98 1.07
CA ARG A 162 -19.76 14.82 1.78
C ARG A 162 -21.08 14.43 1.18
N VAL A 163 -21.25 13.16 0.86
CA VAL A 163 -22.53 12.59 0.42
C VAL A 163 -23.51 12.57 1.58
N THR A 164 -24.67 13.19 1.38
CA THR A 164 -25.74 13.27 2.40
C THR A 164 -26.92 12.37 2.07
N GLU A 165 -27.16 12.10 0.78
CA GLU A 165 -28.26 11.24 0.33
C GLU A 165 -27.91 10.61 -1.01
N VAL A 166 -28.34 9.38 -1.19
CA VAL A 166 -28.23 8.65 -2.45
C VAL A 166 -29.64 8.28 -2.90
N LEU A 167 -30.10 8.86 -4.01
CA LEU A 167 -31.43 8.62 -4.54
C LEU A 167 -31.46 7.35 -5.38
N ALA A 168 -32.65 6.75 -5.53
CA ALA A 168 -32.83 5.63 -6.41
C ALA A 168 -32.46 6.00 -7.86
N PRO A 169 -31.82 5.09 -8.60
CA PRO A 169 -31.42 5.34 -9.98
C PRO A 169 -32.66 5.48 -10.88
N VAL A 170 -32.60 6.42 -11.81
CA VAL A 170 -33.63 6.66 -12.82
C VAL A 170 -32.98 6.70 -14.20
N SER A 171 -33.50 5.90 -15.14
CA SER A 171 -33.03 5.90 -16.54
C SER A 171 -31.51 5.74 -16.73
N GLY A 172 -30.85 4.95 -15.87
CA GLY A 172 -29.40 4.70 -15.95
C GLY A 172 -28.54 5.79 -15.31
N ALA A 173 -29.14 6.78 -14.68
CA ALA A 173 -28.46 7.80 -13.90
C ALA A 173 -28.81 7.69 -12.40
N GLN A 174 -27.86 7.96 -11.54
CA GLN A 174 -28.05 8.01 -10.08
C GLN A 174 -27.79 9.42 -9.57
N THR A 175 -28.76 9.99 -8.91
CA THR A 175 -28.61 11.29 -8.27
C THR A 175 -28.10 11.13 -6.85
N VAL A 176 -27.05 11.87 -6.53
CA VAL A 176 -26.45 11.96 -5.19
C VAL A 176 -26.58 13.40 -4.70
N ARG A 177 -27.05 13.56 -3.47
CA ARG A 177 -27.01 14.86 -2.78
C ARG A 177 -25.76 14.94 -1.93
N TYR A 178 -25.15 16.11 -1.92
CA TYR A 178 -23.92 16.35 -1.18
C TYR A 178 -23.91 17.74 -0.54
N THR A 179 -23.07 17.88 0.48
CA THR A 179 -22.72 19.17 1.10
C THR A 179 -21.22 19.37 1.06
N SER A 180 -20.77 20.59 0.84
CA SER A 180 -19.36 20.95 0.95
C SER A 180 -19.19 22.16 1.84
N GLY A 181 -18.05 22.23 2.54
CA GLY A 181 -17.71 23.40 3.37
C GLY A 181 -17.50 24.67 2.55
N GLU A 182 -17.15 24.51 1.27
CA GLU A 182 -16.93 25.57 0.31
C GLU A 182 -17.51 25.18 -1.05
N THR A 183 -17.65 26.16 -1.95
CA THR A 183 -18.09 25.88 -3.32
C THR A 183 -17.04 25.09 -4.09
N LEU A 184 -17.42 23.98 -4.70
CA LEU A 184 -16.51 23.20 -5.54
C LEU A 184 -15.94 24.08 -6.66
N ALA A 185 -14.60 24.16 -6.70
CA ALA A 185 -13.91 25.14 -7.56
C ALA A 185 -13.87 24.70 -9.03
N GLY A 186 -13.68 23.41 -9.27
CA GLY A 186 -13.40 22.89 -10.60
C GLY A 186 -14.44 21.88 -11.08
N ILE A 187 -14.46 21.68 -12.38
CA ILE A 187 -15.08 20.56 -13.06
C ILE A 187 -13.96 19.70 -13.64
N SER A 188 -14.07 18.40 -13.45
CA SER A 188 -13.11 17.49 -14.09
C SER A 188 -13.26 17.53 -15.62
N PRO A 189 -12.19 17.70 -16.39
CA PRO A 189 -12.24 17.67 -17.85
C PRO A 189 -12.86 16.38 -18.40
N GLY A 190 -12.66 15.25 -17.72
CA GLY A 190 -13.25 13.97 -18.06
C GLY A 190 -14.57 13.68 -17.34
N SER A 191 -15.17 14.66 -16.66
CA SER A 191 -16.35 14.49 -15.83
C SER A 191 -16.20 13.35 -14.81
N ARG A 192 -15.01 13.16 -14.26
CA ARG A 192 -14.71 12.11 -13.27
C ARG A 192 -15.01 12.60 -11.86
N VAL A 193 -15.49 11.65 -11.06
CA VAL A 193 -15.69 11.83 -9.62
C VAL A 193 -15.23 10.57 -8.91
N TYR A 194 -14.60 10.75 -7.77
CA TYR A 194 -14.11 9.68 -6.90
C TYR A 194 -14.83 9.75 -5.56
N PHE A 195 -15.00 8.57 -4.95
CA PHE A 195 -15.56 8.46 -3.61
C PHE A 195 -14.59 7.67 -2.73
N ALA A 196 -14.46 8.11 -1.49
CA ALA A 196 -13.64 7.47 -0.49
C ALA A 196 -14.31 7.57 0.89
N ASN A 197 -14.13 6.56 1.72
CA ASN A 197 -14.65 6.54 3.09
C ASN A 197 -13.61 6.06 4.10
N GLN A 198 -12.50 5.54 3.63
CA GLN A 198 -11.42 5.03 4.46
C GLN A 198 -10.10 5.73 4.18
N GLN A 199 -9.27 5.77 5.19
CA GLN A 199 -7.86 6.12 5.10
C GLN A 199 -7.02 4.89 5.47
N VAL A 200 -5.93 4.70 4.76
CA VAL A 200 -4.94 3.65 5.01
C VAL A 200 -3.63 4.32 5.36
N ARG A 201 -2.93 3.77 6.34
CA ARG A 201 -1.62 4.24 6.77
C ARG A 201 -0.66 3.07 6.87
N TYR A 202 0.45 3.15 6.19
CA TYR A 202 1.59 2.26 6.32
C TYR A 202 2.68 2.96 7.11
N CYS A 203 3.21 2.32 8.15
CA CYS A 203 4.31 2.86 8.95
C CYS A 203 5.40 1.83 9.15
N VAL A 204 6.64 2.30 9.10
CA VAL A 204 7.82 1.56 9.53
C VAL A 204 8.19 2.08 10.92
N GLU A 205 8.09 1.20 11.91
CA GLU A 205 8.44 1.51 13.29
C GLU A 205 9.28 0.38 13.88
N GLY A 206 10.45 0.73 14.40
CA GLY A 206 11.43 -0.26 14.85
C GLY A 206 11.81 -1.21 13.74
N SER A 207 11.61 -2.51 13.95
CA SER A 207 11.93 -3.56 12.98
C SER A 207 10.72 -4.05 12.18
N THR A 208 9.58 -3.36 12.23
CA THR A 208 8.34 -3.81 11.60
C THR A 208 7.74 -2.76 10.68
N MET A 209 7.04 -3.24 9.66
CA MET A 209 6.13 -2.42 8.85
C MET A 209 4.71 -2.84 9.14
N THR A 210 3.85 -1.90 9.48
CA THR A 210 2.44 -2.13 9.79
C THR A 210 1.53 -1.39 8.83
N ARG A 211 0.36 -1.96 8.61
CA ARG A 211 -0.75 -1.35 7.85
C ARG A 211 -1.95 -1.16 8.76
N SER A 212 -2.44 0.03 8.85
CA SER A 212 -3.65 0.36 9.58
C SER A 212 -4.67 1.03 8.67
N SER A 213 -5.96 0.93 9.03
CA SER A 213 -7.04 1.58 8.31
C SER A 213 -8.09 2.09 9.28
N ALA A 214 -8.71 3.21 8.93
CA ALA A 214 -9.80 3.83 9.70
C ALA A 214 -10.74 4.59 8.75
N ALA A 215 -11.89 5.02 9.24
CA ALA A 215 -12.68 6.01 8.52
C ALA A 215 -11.89 7.31 8.37
N ILE A 216 -12.11 8.03 7.28
CA ILE A 216 -11.41 9.31 7.03
C ILE A 216 -11.74 10.29 8.17
N GLY A 217 -10.67 10.85 8.76
CA GLY A 217 -10.77 11.77 9.90
C GLY A 217 -10.85 11.08 11.28
N ALA A 218 -10.98 9.76 11.34
CA ALA A 218 -10.92 9.04 12.60
C ALA A 218 -9.46 8.68 12.98
N PRO A 219 -9.17 8.52 14.27
CA PRO A 219 -7.88 8.01 14.70
C PRO A 219 -7.59 6.64 14.08
N VAL A 220 -6.35 6.43 13.68
CA VAL A 220 -5.93 5.17 13.06
C VAL A 220 -5.63 4.16 14.17
N ALA A 221 -6.30 3.01 14.13
CA ALA A 221 -6.10 1.93 15.09
C ALA A 221 -4.73 1.24 14.90
N ALA A 222 -4.40 0.32 15.81
CA ALA A 222 -3.21 -0.53 15.69
C ALA A 222 -3.17 -1.25 14.34
N GLY A 223 -2.01 -1.25 13.72
CA GLY A 223 -1.82 -1.81 12.38
C GLY A 223 -1.66 -3.32 12.39
N VAL A 224 -1.97 -3.93 11.26
CA VAL A 224 -1.64 -5.33 10.96
C VAL A 224 -0.19 -5.39 10.47
N LEU A 225 0.55 -6.37 10.94
CA LEU A 225 1.93 -6.62 10.53
C LEU A 225 2.00 -6.95 9.04
N MET A 226 2.84 -6.23 8.31
CA MET A 226 3.07 -6.40 6.88
C MET A 226 4.45 -6.96 6.57
N ALA A 227 5.46 -6.56 7.33
CA ALA A 227 6.82 -7.06 7.23
C ALA A 227 7.54 -6.91 8.57
N GLU A 228 8.51 -7.75 8.79
CA GLU A 228 9.42 -7.76 9.95
C GLU A 228 10.88 -7.84 9.48
N SER A 229 11.82 -7.76 10.42
CA SER A 229 13.25 -7.72 10.13
C SER A 229 13.70 -6.49 9.34
N LEU A 230 13.02 -5.37 9.52
CA LEU A 230 13.44 -4.09 8.96
C LEU A 230 14.50 -3.45 9.87
N ARG A 231 15.60 -2.99 9.27
CA ARG A 231 16.58 -2.12 9.92
C ARG A 231 16.22 -0.65 9.75
N ALA A 232 15.65 -0.31 8.59
CA ALA A 232 15.22 1.05 8.28
C ALA A 232 14.15 1.03 7.19
N GLY A 233 13.28 2.03 7.22
CA GLY A 233 12.32 2.27 6.15
C GLY A 233 11.93 3.74 6.11
N ASN A 234 11.85 4.28 4.90
CA ASN A 234 11.50 5.67 4.70
C ASN A 234 10.75 5.86 3.39
N PHE A 235 9.68 6.64 3.47
CA PHE A 235 8.97 7.19 2.33
C PHE A 235 9.49 8.59 2.09
N TYR A 236 9.61 9.00 0.85
CA TYR A 236 10.05 10.33 0.49
C TYR A 236 9.40 10.80 -0.80
N ARG A 237 9.16 12.10 -0.89
CA ARG A 237 8.64 12.71 -2.12
C ARG A 237 9.78 12.82 -3.12
N GLU A 238 9.58 12.28 -4.31
CA GLU A 238 10.56 12.42 -5.38
C GLU A 238 10.25 13.69 -6.17
N VAL A 239 11.19 14.63 -6.16
CA VAL A 239 11.08 15.86 -6.95
C VAL A 239 11.48 15.53 -8.38
N SER A 240 10.52 15.19 -9.22
CA SER A 240 10.77 15.08 -10.66
C SER A 240 10.30 16.35 -11.38
N ALA A 241 11.04 16.77 -12.39
CA ALA A 241 10.82 18.05 -13.08
C ALA A 241 9.58 18.05 -14.00
N PHE A 242 8.89 16.90 -14.16
CA PHE A 242 7.79 16.74 -15.09
C PHE A 242 6.73 15.78 -14.53
N ASN A 243 5.64 16.25 -13.99
CA ASN A 243 4.53 15.49 -13.41
C ASN A 243 4.84 14.69 -12.12
N ALA A 244 5.56 15.26 -11.18
CA ALA A 244 5.93 14.61 -9.91
C ALA A 244 4.80 14.48 -8.89
N GLU A 245 3.62 14.85 -9.26
CA GLU A 245 2.45 14.85 -8.38
C GLU A 245 1.84 13.45 -8.38
N GLY A 246 2.15 12.66 -7.32
CA GLY A 246 1.68 11.30 -7.16
C GLY A 246 2.78 10.23 -7.25
N GLU A 247 4.06 10.62 -7.37
CA GLU A 247 5.17 9.69 -7.25
C GLU A 247 5.89 9.84 -5.91
N PHE A 248 6.03 8.71 -5.23
CA PHE A 248 6.72 8.60 -3.95
C PHE A 248 7.85 7.60 -4.05
N GLY A 249 8.98 7.93 -3.48
CA GLY A 249 10.06 6.98 -3.26
C GLY A 249 9.82 6.21 -1.96
N LEU A 250 10.16 4.94 -1.99
CA LEU A 250 10.21 4.07 -0.83
C LEU A 250 11.58 3.41 -0.76
N ARG A 251 12.23 3.51 0.38
CA ARG A 251 13.44 2.76 0.68
C ARG A 251 13.20 1.90 1.91
N LEU A 252 13.36 0.59 1.76
CA LEU A 252 13.30 -0.39 2.84
C LEU A 252 14.63 -1.13 2.92
N VAL A 253 15.16 -1.27 4.13
CA VAL A 253 16.36 -2.05 4.42
C VAL A 253 15.96 -3.16 5.37
N PHE A 254 16.01 -4.39 4.89
CA PHE A 254 15.81 -5.59 5.69
C PHE A 254 17.16 -6.12 6.15
N GLU A 255 17.22 -6.59 7.41
CA GLU A 255 18.43 -7.19 7.96
C GLU A 255 18.09 -8.40 8.82
N HIS A 256 18.75 -9.52 8.57
CA HIS A 256 18.64 -10.71 9.36
C HIS A 256 19.99 -11.46 9.39
N GLN A 257 20.43 -11.85 10.59
CA GLN A 257 21.67 -12.60 10.82
C GLN A 257 22.93 -11.96 10.19
N GLY A 258 22.97 -10.62 10.11
CA GLY A 258 24.11 -9.90 9.52
C GLY A 258 24.04 -9.69 8.02
N GLU A 259 23.07 -10.27 7.33
CA GLU A 259 22.78 -10.00 5.93
C GLU A 259 21.76 -8.86 5.79
N ALA A 260 22.05 -7.87 4.93
CA ALA A 260 21.16 -6.75 4.66
C ALA A 260 20.77 -6.70 3.18
N VAL A 261 19.46 -6.49 2.93
CA VAL A 261 18.92 -6.32 1.58
C VAL A 261 18.19 -5.00 1.51
N THR A 262 18.56 -4.15 0.55
CA THR A 262 17.92 -2.84 0.35
C THR A 262 17.01 -2.88 -0.87
N PHE A 263 15.77 -2.43 -0.66
CA PHE A 263 14.80 -2.20 -1.72
C PHE A 263 14.58 -0.71 -1.89
N ASN A 264 14.77 -0.22 -3.11
CA ASN A 264 14.35 1.11 -3.52
C ASN A 264 13.23 0.95 -4.55
N HIS A 265 12.09 1.56 -4.31
CA HIS A 265 10.93 1.42 -5.17
C HIS A 265 10.24 2.76 -5.35
N LYS A 266 9.67 2.97 -6.54
CA LYS A 266 8.81 4.11 -6.83
C LYS A 266 7.35 3.67 -6.77
N LEU A 267 6.57 4.39 -6.00
CA LEU A 267 5.14 4.21 -5.86
C LEU A 267 4.45 5.31 -6.66
N GLY A 268 3.51 4.95 -7.49
CA GLY A 268 2.76 5.93 -8.30
C GLY A 268 1.26 5.70 -8.19
N VAL A 269 0.51 6.80 -8.16
CA VAL A 269 -0.95 6.80 -8.26
C VAL A 269 -1.35 6.91 -9.72
N PHE A 270 -2.21 6.00 -10.17
CA PHE A 270 -2.58 5.92 -11.60
C PHE A 270 -3.83 6.73 -11.97
N ASN A 271 -4.63 7.11 -10.98
CA ASN A 271 -5.90 7.78 -11.21
C ASN A 271 -5.74 9.30 -11.31
N VAL A 272 -4.95 9.76 -12.28
CA VAL A 272 -4.81 11.21 -12.52
C VAL A 272 -6.15 11.78 -12.98
N PRO A 273 -6.59 12.97 -12.48
CA PRO A 273 -7.86 13.59 -12.76
C PRO A 273 -8.08 13.99 -14.25
#